data_b4c5b59dae9a06447373a9e8ad547c63
#
_entry.id   b4c5b59dae9a06447373a9e8ad547c63
#
_cell.length_a   1.000
_cell.length_b   1.000
_cell.length_c   1.000
_cell.angle_alpha   90.00
_cell.angle_beta   90.00
_cell.angle_gamma   90.00
#
_symmetry.space_group_name_H-M   'P 1'
#
loop_
_entity.id
_entity.type
_entity.pdbx_description
1 polymer ?
#
loop_
_entity_poly.entity_id
_entity_poly.type
_entity_poly.pdbx_seq_one_letter_code
_entity_poly.pdbx_strand_id
1 'polypeptide(L)'
;MINAQDIKIGTAIRMDGKLYFCIDFLHVKPGKGNTFMRTKLKDVVNGYVLERRPHQYLYIEGADYIFMNQETFDQIPIAHDLINGVDFLLEGMVVDVVSDASTETVLFADVPVKVQMKITYTEPGLKGDTATNTLKPATVESGATVRVPLFINEGETIEIDTRDGSYVGRVKA
;
A
#
# COMPACT_ATOMS: atom_id res chain seq x y z
N MET A 1 4.50 -2.30 -17.32
CA MET A 1 4.67 -2.00 -15.89
C MET A 1 5.92 -2.74 -15.46
N ILE A 2 6.91 -2.07 -14.84
CA ILE A 2 8.14 -2.71 -14.39
C ILE A 2 7.82 -3.37 -13.05
N ASN A 3 8.12 -4.67 -12.93
CA ASN A 3 8.01 -5.34 -11.63
C ASN A 3 9.19 -4.90 -10.74
N ALA A 4 8.95 -4.86 -9.43
CA ALA A 4 9.99 -4.49 -8.47
C ALA A 4 11.24 -5.40 -8.57
N GLN A 5 11.07 -6.66 -9.01
CA GLN A 5 12.18 -7.62 -9.22
C GLN A 5 13.06 -7.29 -10.42
N ASP A 6 12.58 -6.44 -11.35
CA ASP A 6 13.31 -6.05 -12.56
C ASP A 6 14.15 -4.78 -12.35
N ILE A 7 13.99 -4.11 -11.19
CA ILE A 7 14.72 -2.90 -10.84
C ILE A 7 16.16 -3.26 -10.48
N LYS A 8 17.11 -2.60 -11.14
CA LYS A 8 18.56 -2.71 -10.89
C LYS A 8 19.17 -1.31 -10.86
N ILE A 9 20.36 -1.20 -10.31
CA ILE A 9 21.14 0.04 -10.40
C ILE A 9 21.26 0.47 -11.86
N GLY A 10 20.95 1.74 -12.13
CA GLY A 10 20.90 2.31 -13.48
C GLY A 10 19.54 2.17 -14.19
N THR A 11 18.56 1.48 -13.61
CA THR A 11 17.22 1.41 -14.20
C THR A 11 16.53 2.77 -14.13
N ALA A 12 16.05 3.26 -15.28
CA ALA A 12 15.21 4.46 -15.34
C ALA A 12 13.75 4.08 -15.04
N ILE A 13 13.15 4.78 -14.09
CA ILE A 13 11.79 4.54 -13.61
C ILE A 13 10.99 5.83 -13.74
N ARG A 14 9.81 5.76 -14.37
CA ARG A 14 8.85 6.87 -14.37
C ARG A 14 7.81 6.63 -13.28
N MET A 15 7.72 7.56 -12.33
CA MET A 15 6.80 7.52 -11.20
C MET A 15 6.18 8.91 -11.05
N ASP A 16 4.86 8.99 -10.98
CA ASP A 16 4.09 10.24 -10.85
C ASP A 16 4.50 11.34 -11.84
N GLY A 17 4.75 10.94 -13.10
CA GLY A 17 5.15 11.85 -14.17
C GLY A 17 6.62 12.27 -14.15
N LYS A 18 7.38 11.98 -13.09
CA LYS A 18 8.80 12.28 -12.95
C LYS A 18 9.66 11.08 -13.35
N LEU A 19 10.90 11.37 -13.76
CA LEU A 19 11.88 10.36 -14.14
C LEU A 19 12.95 10.23 -13.06
N TYR A 20 13.21 9.00 -12.63
CA TYR A 20 14.19 8.65 -11.62
C TYR A 20 15.18 7.62 -12.15
N PHE A 21 16.41 7.65 -11.67
CA PHE A 21 17.35 6.55 -11.80
C PHE A 21 17.52 5.81 -10.49
N CYS A 22 17.47 4.48 -10.55
CA CYS A 22 17.84 3.64 -9.41
C CYS A 22 19.38 3.71 -9.23
N ILE A 23 19.82 4.27 -8.11
CA ILE A 23 21.25 4.44 -7.79
C ILE A 23 21.75 3.43 -6.77
N ASP A 24 20.83 2.81 -6.02
CA ASP A 24 21.13 1.74 -5.08
C ASP A 24 19.90 0.78 -4.98
N PHE A 25 20.20 -0.50 -4.84
CA PHE A 25 19.19 -1.54 -4.79
C PHE A 25 19.65 -2.66 -3.85
N LEU A 26 18.88 -2.93 -2.83
CA LEU A 26 19.12 -4.01 -1.88
C LEU A 26 17.91 -4.93 -1.77
N HIS A 27 18.13 -6.21 -1.96
CA HIS A 27 17.14 -7.26 -1.77
C HIS A 27 17.36 -7.92 -0.41
N VAL A 28 16.54 -7.56 0.57
CA VAL A 28 16.64 -8.09 1.93
C VAL A 28 15.75 -9.32 2.06
N LYS A 29 16.35 -10.45 2.40
CA LYS A 29 15.67 -11.70 2.71
C LYS A 29 15.85 -11.99 4.21
N PRO A 30 14.94 -11.55 5.08
CA PRO A 30 14.99 -11.93 6.49
C PRO A 30 14.77 -13.44 6.61
N GLY A 31 15.44 -14.08 7.54
CA GLY A 31 15.40 -15.56 7.72
C GLY A 31 14.00 -16.11 8.05
N LYS A 32 13.10 -15.26 8.57
CA LYS A 32 11.66 -15.51 8.75
C LYS A 32 10.93 -14.22 8.38
N GLY A 33 10.07 -14.26 7.37
CA GLY A 33 9.26 -13.13 6.95
C GLY A 33 9.29 -12.87 5.44
N ASN A 34 8.57 -11.83 5.02
CA ASN A 34 8.49 -11.44 3.63
C ASN A 34 9.83 -10.84 3.15
N THR A 35 10.13 -11.06 1.90
CA THR A 35 11.27 -10.43 1.22
C THR A 35 10.96 -8.95 0.97
N PHE A 36 11.89 -8.07 1.33
CA PHE A 36 11.77 -6.63 1.10
C PHE A 36 12.76 -6.17 0.04
N MET A 37 12.39 -5.10 -0.65
CA MET A 37 13.28 -4.41 -1.58
C MET A 37 13.46 -2.97 -1.13
N ARG A 38 14.71 -2.57 -0.95
CA ARG A 38 15.09 -1.19 -0.67
C ARG A 38 15.69 -0.59 -1.93
N THR A 39 15.19 0.56 -2.33
CA THR A 39 15.70 1.27 -3.50
C THR A 39 16.02 2.72 -3.16
N LYS A 40 17.13 3.23 -3.70
CA LYS A 40 17.42 4.67 -3.75
C LYS A 40 17.23 5.15 -5.16
N LEU A 41 16.37 6.15 -5.33
CA LEU A 41 16.01 6.72 -6.61
C LEU A 41 16.47 8.18 -6.66
N LYS A 42 17.24 8.53 -7.68
CA LYS A 42 17.68 9.91 -7.95
C LYS A 42 16.77 10.54 -8.99
N ASP A 43 16.14 11.67 -8.65
CA ASP A 43 15.39 12.49 -9.60
C ASP A 43 16.35 13.03 -10.67
N VAL A 44 16.00 12.82 -11.94
CA VAL A 44 16.84 13.17 -13.08
C VAL A 44 16.94 14.68 -13.27
N VAL A 45 15.90 15.43 -12.90
CA VAL A 45 15.81 16.87 -13.11
C VAL A 45 16.44 17.65 -11.97
N ASN A 46 16.09 17.30 -10.73
CA ASN A 46 16.45 18.08 -9.53
C ASN A 46 17.62 17.48 -8.73
N GLY A 47 18.00 16.25 -9.03
CA GLY A 47 19.08 15.55 -8.35
C GLY A 47 18.76 15.06 -6.93
N TYR A 48 17.53 15.21 -6.44
CA TYR A 48 17.10 14.67 -5.15
C TYR A 48 17.21 13.15 -5.13
N VAL A 49 17.66 12.62 -4.00
CA VAL A 49 17.74 11.18 -3.79
C VAL A 49 16.62 10.77 -2.84
N LEU A 50 15.69 9.98 -3.34
CA LEU A 50 14.62 9.39 -2.56
C LEU A 50 15.04 8.01 -2.09
N GLU A 51 14.81 7.73 -0.83
CA GLU A 51 14.97 6.40 -0.25
C GLU A 51 13.62 5.82 0.10
N ARG A 52 13.37 4.59 -0.32
CA ARG A 52 12.16 3.83 -0.02
C ARG A 52 12.52 2.66 0.88
N ARG A 53 11.92 2.60 2.07
CA ARG A 53 12.16 1.55 3.07
C ARG A 53 10.85 0.94 3.56
N PRO A 54 10.80 -0.38 3.79
CA PRO A 54 9.64 -1.03 4.36
C PRO A 54 9.50 -0.69 5.85
N HIS A 55 8.29 -0.31 6.25
CA HIS A 55 7.91 -0.06 7.64
C HIS A 55 6.62 -0.81 7.95
N GLN A 56 6.51 -1.32 9.15
CA GLN A 56 5.30 -1.95 9.64
C GLN A 56 4.46 -0.94 10.41
N TYR A 57 3.19 -0.82 10.05
CA TYR A 57 2.24 -0.04 10.83
C TYR A 57 1.94 -0.74 12.15
N LEU A 58 2.03 -0.02 13.27
CA LEU A 58 1.81 -0.56 14.60
C LEU A 58 0.47 -0.09 15.20
N TYR A 59 0.31 1.20 15.43
CA TYR A 59 -0.87 1.79 16.08
C TYR A 59 -0.96 3.29 15.82
N ILE A 60 -2.06 3.90 16.30
CA ILE A 60 -2.24 5.36 16.27
C ILE A 60 -1.88 5.92 17.66
N GLU A 61 -1.09 6.99 17.68
CA GLU A 61 -0.79 7.77 18.87
C GLU A 61 -1.16 9.24 18.65
N GLY A 62 -2.22 9.69 19.31
CA GLY A 62 -2.77 11.04 19.10
C GLY A 62 -3.33 11.19 17.67
N ALA A 63 -2.69 12.02 16.84
CA ALA A 63 -3.05 12.25 15.45
C ALA A 63 -2.14 11.51 14.45
N ASP A 64 -1.07 10.88 14.96
CA ASP A 64 -0.04 10.26 14.14
C ASP A 64 -0.17 8.74 14.11
N TYR A 65 0.22 8.15 12.99
CA TYR A 65 0.33 6.71 12.78
C TYR A 65 1.77 6.30 13.05
N ILE A 66 1.97 5.32 13.93
CA ILE A 66 3.31 4.86 14.33
C ILE A 66 3.72 3.68 13.46
N PHE A 67 4.86 3.86 12.80
CA PHE A 67 5.46 2.85 11.93
C PHE A 67 6.82 2.42 12.45
N MET A 68 7.14 1.14 12.33
CA MET A 68 8.42 0.56 12.71
C MET A 68 9.21 0.17 11.47
N ASN A 69 10.42 0.68 11.36
CA ASN A 69 11.36 0.29 10.32
C ASN A 69 11.70 -1.20 10.45
N GLN A 70 11.59 -1.96 9.37
CA GLN A 70 11.80 -3.41 9.39
C GLN A 70 13.29 -3.83 9.44
N GLU A 71 14.21 -2.87 9.26
CA GLU A 71 15.66 -3.12 9.32
C GLU A 71 16.26 -2.68 10.67
N THR A 72 15.90 -1.47 11.14
CA THR A 72 16.50 -0.87 12.34
C THR A 72 15.62 -1.01 13.58
N PHE A 73 14.33 -1.33 13.40
CA PHE A 73 13.30 -1.40 14.45
C PHE A 73 12.99 -0.05 15.13
N ASP A 74 13.48 1.05 14.56
CA ASP A 74 13.14 2.38 15.02
C ASP A 74 11.68 2.69 14.68
N GLN A 75 11.00 3.38 15.59
CA GLN A 75 9.62 3.83 15.40
C GLN A 75 9.60 5.28 14.99
N ILE A 76 8.76 5.59 14.00
CA ILE A 76 8.57 6.94 13.47
C ILE A 76 7.07 7.28 13.41
N PRO A 77 6.67 8.49 13.80
CA PRO A 77 5.33 8.99 13.58
C PRO A 77 5.18 9.51 12.14
N ILE A 78 4.06 9.19 11.51
CA ILE A 78 3.69 9.71 10.19
C ILE A 78 2.28 10.27 10.28
N ALA A 79 2.09 11.52 9.85
CA ALA A 79 0.80 12.16 9.83
C ALA A 79 -0.14 11.50 8.80
N HIS A 80 -1.44 11.50 9.09
CA HIS A 80 -2.48 10.88 8.27
C HIS A 80 -2.43 11.28 6.79
N ASP A 81 -2.23 12.57 6.52
CA ASP A 81 -2.22 13.15 5.16
C ASP A 81 -0.97 12.80 4.33
N LEU A 82 0.04 12.23 4.97
CA LEU A 82 1.23 11.69 4.29
C LEU A 82 1.09 10.20 3.94
N ILE A 83 -0.03 9.55 4.27
CA ILE A 83 -0.22 8.11 4.04
C ILE A 83 -1.20 7.89 2.87
N ASN A 84 -0.67 7.46 1.74
CA ASN A 84 -1.48 7.11 0.58
C ASN A 84 -2.19 5.77 0.81
N GLY A 85 -3.52 5.75 0.66
CA GLY A 85 -4.34 4.56 0.88
C GLY A 85 -4.61 4.26 2.36
N VAL A 86 -4.54 5.27 3.23
CA VAL A 86 -4.72 5.16 4.69
C VAL A 86 -6.03 4.45 5.09
N ASP A 87 -7.11 4.62 4.32
CA ASP A 87 -8.41 3.96 4.55
C ASP A 87 -8.30 2.41 4.53
N PHE A 88 -7.27 1.88 3.88
CA PHE A 88 -6.98 0.45 3.76
C PHE A 88 -5.81 -0.01 4.62
N LEU A 89 -5.37 0.80 5.56
CA LEU A 89 -4.27 0.47 6.45
C LEU A 89 -4.76 -0.39 7.62
N LEU A 90 -4.09 -1.52 7.86
CA LEU A 90 -4.36 -2.42 8.99
C LEU A 90 -3.10 -2.57 9.85
N GLU A 91 -3.31 -2.72 11.16
CA GLU A 91 -2.24 -3.01 12.11
C GLU A 91 -1.42 -4.25 11.66
N GLY A 92 -0.11 -4.12 11.74
CA GLY A 92 0.81 -5.16 11.27
C GLY A 92 1.12 -5.12 9.77
N MET A 93 0.42 -4.30 8.97
CA MET A 93 0.67 -4.16 7.54
C MET A 93 2.02 -3.50 7.28
N VAL A 94 2.75 -4.01 6.30
CA VAL A 94 4.00 -3.41 5.83
C VAL A 94 3.70 -2.46 4.68
N VAL A 95 4.17 -1.23 4.81
CA VAL A 95 4.05 -0.14 3.84
C VAL A 95 5.43 0.32 3.39
N ASP A 96 5.50 0.98 2.26
CA ASP A 96 6.72 1.62 1.80
C ASP A 96 6.76 3.08 2.26
N VAL A 97 7.69 3.43 3.13
CA VAL A 97 7.96 4.81 3.53
C VAL A 97 9.02 5.40 2.62
N VAL A 98 8.71 6.57 2.04
CA VAL A 98 9.60 7.32 1.15
C VAL A 98 10.12 8.54 1.89
N SER A 99 11.42 8.69 1.95
CA SER A 99 12.12 9.81 2.58
C SER A 99 13.15 10.44 1.64
N ASP A 100 13.48 11.70 1.91
CA ASP A 100 14.66 12.34 1.32
C ASP A 100 15.91 11.75 1.97
N ALA A 101 16.78 11.10 1.17
CA ALA A 101 17.96 10.42 1.69
C ALA A 101 19.02 11.39 2.27
N SER A 102 18.95 12.69 1.97
CA SER A 102 19.89 13.70 2.45
C SER A 102 19.52 14.27 3.81
N THR A 103 18.21 14.36 4.10
CA THR A 103 17.67 14.96 5.31
C THR A 103 16.97 13.94 6.22
N GLU A 104 16.80 12.71 5.74
CA GLU A 104 16.00 11.64 6.37
C GLU A 104 14.54 12.05 6.66
N THR A 105 14.07 13.11 6.00
CA THR A 105 12.70 13.61 6.18
C THR A 105 11.73 12.68 5.45
N VAL A 106 10.70 12.19 6.16
CA VAL A 106 9.62 11.42 5.56
C VAL A 106 8.79 12.33 4.65
N LEU A 107 8.61 11.90 3.41
CA LEU A 107 7.81 12.61 2.41
C LEU A 107 6.40 12.05 2.34
N PHE A 108 6.27 10.74 2.29
CA PHE A 108 5.00 10.02 2.30
C PHE A 108 5.20 8.53 2.59
N ALA A 109 4.09 7.84 2.87
CA ALA A 109 4.03 6.38 2.98
C ALA A 109 2.99 5.84 1.99
N ASP A 110 3.31 4.73 1.33
CA ASP A 110 2.42 4.05 0.39
C ASP A 110 1.93 2.73 0.98
N VAL A 111 0.63 2.60 1.19
CA VAL A 111 0.00 1.30 1.41
C VAL A 111 0.13 0.48 0.12
N PRO A 112 0.32 -0.85 0.19
CA PRO A 112 0.40 -1.68 -1.01
C PRO A 112 -0.77 -1.41 -1.95
N VAL A 113 -0.48 -1.31 -3.26
CA VAL A 113 -1.50 -0.99 -4.29
C VAL A 113 -2.66 -1.98 -4.28
N LYS A 114 -2.38 -3.23 -3.93
CA LYS A 114 -3.38 -4.29 -3.81
C LYS A 114 -3.33 -4.86 -2.40
N VAL A 115 -4.49 -4.88 -1.77
CA VAL A 115 -4.67 -5.46 -0.43
C VAL A 115 -5.80 -6.47 -0.44
N GLN A 116 -5.67 -7.48 0.41
CA GLN A 116 -6.73 -8.46 0.64
C GLN A 116 -7.41 -8.12 1.96
N MET A 117 -8.73 -7.95 1.92
CA MET A 117 -9.52 -7.57 3.08
C MET A 117 -10.80 -8.38 3.18
N LYS A 118 -11.17 -8.70 4.41
CA LYS A 118 -12.42 -9.39 4.71
C LYS A 118 -13.58 -8.40 4.73
N ILE A 119 -14.71 -8.80 4.12
CA ILE A 119 -15.97 -8.06 4.24
C ILE A 119 -16.54 -8.26 5.63
N THR A 120 -16.71 -7.18 6.37
CA THR A 120 -17.31 -7.19 7.71
C THR A 120 -18.80 -6.91 7.69
N TYR A 121 -19.29 -6.19 6.67
CA TYR A 121 -20.72 -5.91 6.49
C TYR A 121 -21.04 -5.66 5.01
N THR A 122 -22.16 -6.20 4.55
CA THR A 122 -22.77 -5.83 3.26
C THR A 122 -24.24 -6.21 3.25
N GLU A 123 -25.06 -5.42 2.56
CA GLU A 123 -26.46 -5.77 2.38
C GLU A 123 -26.62 -6.99 1.46
N PRO A 124 -27.63 -7.85 1.70
CA PRO A 124 -27.95 -8.93 0.77
C PRO A 124 -28.28 -8.35 -0.61
N GLY A 125 -27.72 -8.94 -1.66
CA GLY A 125 -28.09 -8.57 -3.03
C GLY A 125 -29.57 -8.89 -3.27
N LEU A 126 -30.36 -7.91 -3.72
CA LEU A 126 -31.77 -8.12 -4.06
C LEU A 126 -31.86 -9.08 -5.27
N LYS A 127 -32.56 -10.21 -5.09
CA LYS A 127 -32.93 -11.11 -6.20
C LYS A 127 -33.90 -10.37 -7.10
N GLY A 128 -33.47 -9.98 -8.28
CA GLY A 128 -34.33 -9.33 -9.29
C GLY A 128 -33.65 -8.24 -10.09
N ASP A 129 -32.52 -7.75 -9.66
CA ASP A 129 -31.75 -6.76 -10.42
C ASP A 129 -30.87 -7.47 -11.47
N THR A 130 -31.41 -7.62 -12.68
CA THR A 130 -30.76 -8.28 -13.84
C THR A 130 -29.77 -7.37 -14.55
N ALA A 131 -29.41 -6.23 -13.95
CA ALA A 131 -28.39 -5.34 -14.50
C ALA A 131 -26.99 -5.95 -14.25
N THR A 132 -26.34 -6.35 -15.31
CA THR A 132 -25.06 -7.06 -15.37
C THR A 132 -23.86 -6.33 -14.77
N ASN A 133 -24.03 -5.18 -14.16
CA ASN A 133 -22.97 -4.37 -13.54
C ASN A 133 -23.41 -3.64 -12.25
N THR A 134 -24.42 -4.15 -11.55
CA THR A 134 -24.87 -3.50 -10.32
C THR A 134 -23.89 -3.83 -9.17
N LEU A 135 -23.36 -2.77 -8.56
CA LEU A 135 -22.49 -2.87 -7.39
C LEU A 135 -23.25 -2.44 -6.14
N LYS A 136 -22.98 -3.09 -5.03
CA LYS A 136 -23.48 -2.72 -3.70
C LYS A 136 -22.37 -2.24 -2.80
N PRO A 137 -22.67 -1.41 -1.76
CA PRO A 137 -21.69 -1.03 -0.77
C PRO A 137 -21.36 -2.23 0.13
N ALA A 138 -20.08 -2.30 0.53
CA ALA A 138 -19.60 -3.27 1.50
C ALA A 138 -18.55 -2.60 2.38
N THR A 139 -18.57 -2.87 3.67
CA THR A 139 -17.57 -2.43 4.63
C THR A 139 -16.53 -3.52 4.80
N VAL A 140 -15.26 -3.16 4.72
CA VAL A 140 -14.13 -4.08 4.94
C VAL A 140 -13.55 -3.91 6.34
N GLU A 141 -12.68 -4.83 6.75
CA GLU A 141 -12.11 -4.88 8.11
C GLU A 141 -11.34 -3.63 8.55
N SER A 142 -10.84 -2.81 7.61
CA SER A 142 -10.26 -1.50 7.92
C SER A 142 -11.30 -0.43 8.26
N GLY A 143 -12.59 -0.71 8.06
CA GLY A 143 -13.69 0.24 8.20
C GLY A 143 -14.01 1.02 6.91
N ALA A 144 -13.20 0.88 5.87
CA ALA A 144 -13.46 1.50 4.58
C ALA A 144 -14.70 0.91 3.89
N THR A 145 -15.41 1.74 3.13
CA THR A 145 -16.53 1.30 2.31
C THR A 145 -16.10 1.20 0.85
N VAL A 146 -16.29 0.03 0.26
CA VAL A 146 -15.96 -0.26 -1.14
C VAL A 146 -17.22 -0.70 -1.90
N ARG A 147 -17.20 -0.61 -3.22
CA ARG A 147 -18.26 -1.11 -4.07
C ARG A 147 -17.91 -2.51 -4.61
N VAL A 148 -18.79 -3.47 -4.33
CA VAL A 148 -18.59 -4.88 -4.72
C VAL A 148 -19.74 -5.41 -5.56
N PRO A 149 -19.53 -6.44 -6.41
CA PRO A 149 -20.61 -7.13 -7.10
C PRO A 149 -21.65 -7.71 -6.15
N LEU A 150 -22.90 -7.81 -6.60
CA LEU A 150 -24.04 -8.27 -5.78
C LEU A 150 -23.84 -9.66 -5.15
N PHE A 151 -23.04 -10.52 -5.79
CA PHE A 151 -22.79 -11.89 -5.30
C PHE A 151 -21.78 -11.99 -4.15
N ILE A 152 -21.08 -10.90 -3.81
CA ILE A 152 -20.16 -10.87 -2.67
C ILE A 152 -20.96 -10.82 -1.36
N ASN A 153 -20.56 -11.65 -0.40
CA ASN A 153 -21.23 -11.79 0.89
C ASN A 153 -20.30 -11.37 2.04
N GLU A 154 -20.92 -11.11 3.18
CA GLU A 154 -20.21 -10.90 4.44
C GLU A 154 -19.34 -12.12 4.77
N GLY A 155 -18.15 -11.89 5.31
CA GLY A 155 -17.16 -12.92 5.64
C GLY A 155 -16.25 -13.35 4.48
N GLU A 156 -16.55 -12.97 3.23
CA GLU A 156 -15.68 -13.24 2.09
C GLU A 156 -14.48 -12.28 2.08
N THR A 157 -13.35 -12.76 1.57
CA THR A 157 -12.13 -11.93 1.37
C THR A 157 -12.06 -11.49 -0.08
N ILE A 158 -11.81 -10.21 -0.27
CA ILE A 158 -11.69 -9.57 -1.59
C ILE A 158 -10.32 -8.90 -1.75
N GLU A 159 -9.86 -8.77 -2.98
CA GLU A 159 -8.73 -7.94 -3.35
C GLU A 159 -9.22 -6.56 -3.79
N ILE A 160 -8.61 -5.51 -3.26
CA ILE A 160 -8.95 -4.09 -3.48
C ILE A 160 -7.73 -3.38 -4.04
N ASP A 161 -7.93 -2.50 -5.02
CA ASP A 161 -6.93 -1.52 -5.43
C ASP A 161 -7.04 -0.30 -4.49
N THR A 162 -5.98 -0.03 -3.72
CA THR A 162 -5.98 1.01 -2.68
C THR A 162 -5.94 2.44 -3.22
N ARG A 163 -5.64 2.61 -4.51
CA ARG A 163 -5.54 3.94 -5.15
C ARG A 163 -6.90 4.58 -5.39
N ASP A 164 -7.92 3.76 -5.62
CA ASP A 164 -9.28 4.22 -5.94
C ASP A 164 -10.38 3.47 -5.17
N GLY A 165 -10.00 2.49 -4.32
CA GLY A 165 -10.92 1.66 -3.56
C GLY A 165 -11.71 0.66 -4.41
N SER A 166 -11.24 0.36 -5.63
CA SER A 166 -11.98 -0.51 -6.54
C SER A 166 -11.80 -1.99 -6.19
N TYR A 167 -12.89 -2.74 -6.34
CA TYR A 167 -12.88 -4.19 -6.25
C TYR A 167 -12.12 -4.80 -7.43
N VAL A 168 -11.11 -5.59 -7.15
CA VAL A 168 -10.30 -6.31 -8.16
C VAL A 168 -10.80 -7.74 -8.36
N GLY A 169 -11.08 -8.44 -7.27
CA GLY A 169 -11.51 -9.82 -7.36
C GLY A 169 -11.79 -10.46 -6.01
N ARG A 170 -12.42 -11.64 -6.04
CA ARG A 170 -12.59 -12.46 -4.85
C ARG A 170 -11.37 -13.34 -4.64
N VAL A 171 -10.84 -13.36 -3.42
CA VAL A 171 -9.78 -14.28 -3.02
C VAL A 171 -10.41 -15.64 -2.74
N LYS A 172 -9.91 -16.68 -3.42
CA LYS A 172 -10.31 -18.06 -3.12
C LYS A 172 -9.60 -18.53 -1.85
N ALA A 173 -10.36 -19.02 -0.90
CA ALA A 173 -9.81 -19.73 0.25
C ALA A 173 -9.12 -21.02 -0.16
#